data_26f2c6587889940be9926563cb0b98e1
#
_entry.id   26f2c6587889940be9926563cb0b98e1
#
_cell.length_a   1.000
_cell.length_b   1.000
_cell.length_c   1.000
_cell.angle_alpha   90.00
_cell.angle_beta   90.00
_cell.angle_gamma   90.00
#
_symmetry.space_group_name_H-M   'P 1'
#
loop_
_entity.id
_entity.type
_entity.pdbx_description
1 polymer ?
#
loop_
_entity_poly.entity_id
_entity_poly.type
_entity_poly.pdbx_seq_one_letter_code
_entity_poly.pdbx_strand_id
1 'polypeptide(L)'
;MRRWLLALVLFIALATASLTVYHNLSASDRRSTAAIERTRDLAILDQRIEFYAARVVKEPHGALDIGRLSALYLQRGRQTGSYEDLSRAETAARTSYGNRKARNSGAAMVLAQSLLAQHQYLESYAVTCSVAALDSTEIEPRALKAELELELGRYSDAAASFKSLEAQKRQLPVATRYARWLEIGGHDIEAREMLFAAESLASKQFRMPSEQRAWFHLRVADFALRHGRLAEAASALSRGYDVAPDDYRLQALQARLDAARDDWPGVLRAGNQTIAQVLDPATLGLMADAAAIQGDSAGSAQYARTMLVAVAAQPGPYHRAAALYLLDHHGDLPEVLRRTEADARVRQDVYGLELLAWAQYRNGQVAAAMQTIDRVLATGVNDAQIEFHASEIASANGDNARAATLRSKARSDNASLVALRRESGH
;
A
#
# COMPACT_ATOMS: atom_id res chain seq x y z
N MET A 1 -44.50 35.98 -9.89
CA MET A 1 -43.83 34.65 -9.98
C MET A 1 -42.31 34.76 -10.12
N ARG A 2 -41.73 35.46 -11.10
CA ARG A 2 -40.26 35.49 -11.38
C ARG A 2 -39.39 36.00 -10.19
N ARG A 3 -39.87 36.97 -9.42
CA ARG A 3 -39.12 37.49 -8.22
C ARG A 3 -39.08 36.51 -7.04
N TRP A 4 -40.11 35.71 -6.83
CA TRP A 4 -40.13 34.70 -5.80
C TRP A 4 -39.27 33.49 -6.11
N LEU A 5 -39.18 33.12 -7.38
CA LEU A 5 -38.26 32.06 -7.87
C LEU A 5 -36.81 32.47 -7.68
N LEU A 6 -36.43 33.71 -8.00
CA LEU A 6 -35.08 34.24 -7.81
C LEU A 6 -34.71 34.29 -6.30
N ALA A 7 -35.65 34.71 -5.43
CA ALA A 7 -35.43 34.71 -3.99
C ALA A 7 -35.22 33.30 -3.42
N LEU A 8 -35.98 32.31 -3.91
CA LEU A 8 -35.85 30.91 -3.51
C LEU A 8 -34.50 30.32 -3.95
N VAL A 9 -34.08 30.59 -5.19
CA VAL A 9 -32.78 30.13 -5.70
C VAL A 9 -31.61 30.74 -4.92
N LEU A 10 -31.72 32.04 -4.59
CA LEU A 10 -30.71 32.74 -3.78
C LEU A 10 -30.64 32.17 -2.36
N PHE A 11 -31.78 31.87 -1.76
CA PHE A 11 -31.87 31.27 -0.42
C PHE A 11 -31.28 29.85 -0.41
N ILE A 12 -31.59 29.03 -1.42
CA ILE A 12 -31.00 27.68 -1.54
C ILE A 12 -29.48 27.77 -1.74
N ALA A 13 -29.00 28.69 -2.58
CA ALA A 13 -27.57 28.90 -2.81
C ALA A 13 -26.85 29.37 -1.54
N LEU A 14 -27.44 30.29 -0.76
CA LEU A 14 -26.90 30.75 0.51
C LEU A 14 -26.94 29.66 1.58
N ALA A 15 -28.00 28.87 1.66
CA ALA A 15 -28.12 27.77 2.60
C ALA A 15 -27.12 26.65 2.28
N THR A 16 -26.91 26.30 1.01
CA THR A 16 -25.90 25.32 0.60
C THR A 16 -24.49 25.83 0.85
N ALA A 17 -24.18 27.09 0.56
CA ALA A 17 -22.89 27.71 0.86
C ALA A 17 -22.62 27.73 2.37
N SER A 18 -23.59 28.11 3.19
CA SER A 18 -23.48 28.10 4.65
C SER A 18 -23.29 26.70 5.22
N LEU A 19 -24.00 25.71 4.69
CA LEU A 19 -23.85 24.30 5.08
C LEU A 19 -22.46 23.76 4.74
N THR A 20 -21.93 24.12 3.56
CA THR A 20 -20.59 23.75 3.12
C THR A 20 -19.50 24.38 3.98
N VAL A 21 -19.66 25.68 4.32
CA VAL A 21 -18.72 26.39 5.23
C VAL A 21 -18.76 25.77 6.62
N TYR A 22 -19.93 25.50 7.18
CA TYR A 22 -20.08 24.83 8.48
C TYR A 22 -19.48 23.44 8.49
N HIS A 23 -19.70 22.66 7.44
CA HIS A 23 -19.12 21.32 7.31
C HIS A 23 -17.59 21.36 7.21
N ASN A 24 -17.04 22.31 6.44
CA ASN A 24 -15.60 22.49 6.31
C ASN A 24 -14.93 22.99 7.59
N LEU A 25 -15.56 23.91 8.34
CA LEU A 25 -15.08 24.35 9.64
C LEU A 25 -15.06 23.21 10.65
N SER A 26 -16.11 22.40 10.70
CA SER A 26 -16.17 21.24 11.60
C SER A 26 -15.18 20.13 11.19
N ALA A 27 -14.87 19.99 9.91
CA ALA A 27 -13.83 19.06 9.43
C ALA A 27 -12.43 19.56 9.81
N SER A 28 -12.16 20.87 9.69
CA SER A 28 -10.90 21.48 10.13
C SER A 28 -10.67 21.28 11.63
N ASP A 29 -11.70 21.49 12.46
CA ASP A 29 -11.61 21.30 13.90
C ASP A 29 -11.32 19.83 14.25
N ARG A 30 -12.00 18.89 13.60
CA ARG A 30 -11.72 17.46 13.79
C ARG A 30 -10.29 17.09 13.45
N ARG A 31 -9.78 17.57 12.31
CA ARG A 31 -8.39 17.31 11.86
C ARG A 31 -7.37 17.93 12.81
N SER A 32 -7.62 19.14 13.28
CA SER A 32 -6.75 19.80 14.27
C SER A 32 -6.70 19.01 15.58
N THR A 33 -7.85 18.55 16.07
CA THR A 33 -7.92 17.70 17.27
C THR A 33 -7.19 16.38 17.06
N ALA A 34 -7.42 15.71 15.92
CA ALA A 34 -6.77 14.45 15.58
C ALA A 34 -5.24 14.60 15.47
N ALA A 35 -4.73 15.71 14.92
CA ALA A 35 -3.30 16.00 14.86
C ALA A 35 -2.69 16.15 16.26
N ILE A 36 -3.36 16.85 17.16
CA ILE A 36 -2.92 17.02 18.55
C ILE A 36 -2.89 15.66 19.28
N GLU A 37 -3.96 14.87 19.13
CA GLU A 37 -4.04 13.53 19.73
C GLU A 37 -2.92 12.62 19.21
N ARG A 38 -2.66 12.62 17.91
CA ARG A 38 -1.60 11.83 17.31
C ARG A 38 -0.20 12.23 17.80
N THR A 39 0.06 13.54 17.91
CA THR A 39 1.32 14.04 18.49
C THR A 39 1.51 13.57 19.92
N ARG A 40 0.45 13.60 20.72
CA ARG A 40 0.45 13.08 22.09
C ARG A 40 0.69 11.57 22.14
N ASP A 41 0.03 10.81 21.28
CA ASP A 41 0.17 9.36 21.20
C ASP A 41 1.60 8.95 20.81
N LEU A 42 2.24 9.67 19.88
CA LEU A 42 3.65 9.47 19.55
C LEU A 42 4.58 9.79 20.72
N ALA A 43 4.35 10.88 21.43
CA ALA A 43 5.15 11.23 22.61
C ALA A 43 5.02 10.16 23.71
N ILE A 44 3.82 9.62 23.95
CA ILE A 44 3.61 8.50 24.87
C ILE A 44 4.32 7.24 24.39
N LEU A 45 4.30 6.96 23.09
CA LEU A 45 4.99 5.82 22.50
C LEU A 45 6.51 5.94 22.70
N ASP A 46 7.09 7.13 22.48
CA ASP A 46 8.51 7.39 22.71
C ASP A 46 8.91 7.19 24.17
N GLN A 47 8.14 7.71 25.13
CA GLN A 47 8.38 7.47 26.56
C GLN A 47 8.35 5.98 26.92
N ARG A 48 7.44 5.21 26.32
CA ARG A 48 7.37 3.75 26.53
C ARG A 48 8.59 3.04 25.93
N ILE A 49 9.05 3.47 24.75
CA ILE A 49 10.28 2.94 24.13
C ILE A 49 11.48 3.20 25.05
N GLU A 50 11.66 4.43 25.53
CA GLU A 50 12.74 4.78 26.47
C GLU A 50 12.68 3.95 27.73
N PHE A 51 11.48 3.78 28.32
CA PHE A 51 11.30 2.96 29.52
C PHE A 51 11.74 1.51 29.32
N TYR A 52 11.28 0.85 28.24
CA TYR A 52 11.66 -0.54 27.97
C TYR A 52 13.10 -0.68 27.50
N ALA A 53 13.64 0.28 26.77
CA ALA A 53 15.05 0.31 26.39
C ALA A 53 15.97 0.35 27.64
N ALA A 54 15.64 1.20 28.62
CA ALA A 54 16.39 1.27 29.88
C ALA A 54 16.32 -0.05 30.70
N ARG A 55 15.20 -0.78 30.63
CA ARG A 55 15.05 -2.09 31.28
C ARG A 55 15.89 -3.17 30.58
N VAL A 56 15.87 -3.17 29.24
CA VAL A 56 16.67 -4.10 28.41
C VAL A 56 18.16 -3.90 28.66
N VAL A 57 18.64 -2.67 28.86
CA VAL A 57 20.05 -2.42 29.26
C VAL A 57 20.39 -3.08 30.59
N LYS A 58 19.46 -3.09 31.56
CA LYS A 58 19.67 -3.74 32.87
C LYS A 58 19.56 -5.26 32.80
N GLU A 59 18.66 -5.77 31.94
CA GLU A 59 18.42 -7.21 31.79
C GLU A 59 18.45 -7.59 30.28
N PRO A 60 19.64 -7.67 29.66
CA PRO A 60 19.79 -7.89 28.22
C PRO A 60 19.34 -9.28 27.76
N HIS A 61 19.04 -10.20 28.66
CA HIS A 61 18.44 -11.51 28.37
C HIS A 61 16.96 -11.61 28.74
N GLY A 62 16.34 -10.52 29.20
CA GLY A 62 14.96 -10.46 29.65
C GLY A 62 13.98 -10.51 28.45
N ALA A 63 13.59 -11.71 28.00
CA ALA A 63 12.80 -11.92 26.78
C ALA A 63 11.51 -11.10 26.74
N LEU A 64 10.83 -10.89 27.88
CA LEU A 64 9.55 -10.17 27.92
C LEU A 64 9.70 -8.67 27.61
N ASP A 65 10.68 -8.02 28.24
CA ASP A 65 10.91 -6.58 28.04
C ASP A 65 11.42 -6.31 26.62
N ILE A 66 12.32 -7.17 26.10
CA ILE A 66 12.79 -7.11 24.73
C ILE A 66 11.61 -7.29 23.74
N GLY A 67 10.70 -8.25 23.99
CA GLY A 67 9.50 -8.47 23.18
C GLY A 67 8.53 -7.26 23.24
N ARG A 68 8.40 -6.59 24.39
CA ARG A 68 7.63 -5.35 24.52
C ARG A 68 8.25 -4.23 23.71
N LEU A 69 9.57 -4.06 23.81
CA LEU A 69 10.31 -3.05 23.06
C LEU A 69 10.18 -3.28 21.55
N SER A 70 10.28 -4.52 21.08
CA SER A 70 10.12 -4.85 19.67
C SER A 70 8.74 -4.44 19.13
N ALA A 71 7.66 -4.70 19.88
CA ALA A 71 6.31 -4.31 19.48
C ALA A 71 6.13 -2.79 19.41
N LEU A 72 6.78 -2.04 20.31
CA LEU A 72 6.74 -0.57 20.30
C LEU A 72 7.51 0.00 19.11
N TYR A 73 8.68 -0.54 18.77
CA TYR A 73 9.41 -0.15 17.57
C TYR A 73 8.59 -0.43 16.29
N LEU A 74 7.97 -1.61 16.19
CA LEU A 74 7.10 -1.94 15.05
C LEU A 74 5.94 -0.96 14.94
N GLN A 75 5.31 -0.61 16.06
CA GLN A 75 4.24 0.37 16.10
C GLN A 75 4.73 1.74 15.62
N ARG A 76 5.86 2.25 16.14
CA ARG A 76 6.42 3.54 15.73
C ARG A 76 6.85 3.54 14.27
N GLY A 77 7.51 2.50 13.80
CA GLY A 77 7.91 2.34 12.41
C GLY A 77 6.72 2.40 11.44
N ARG A 78 5.59 1.79 11.81
CA ARG A 78 4.35 1.88 11.01
C ARG A 78 3.73 3.29 11.02
N GLN A 79 3.80 3.99 12.14
CA GLN A 79 3.24 5.35 12.27
C GLN A 79 4.06 6.41 11.56
N THR A 80 5.38 6.26 11.57
CA THR A 80 6.33 7.27 11.05
C THR A 80 6.95 6.91 9.72
N GLY A 81 6.80 5.65 9.27
CA GLY A 81 7.52 5.13 8.10
C GLY A 81 9.01 4.89 8.33
N SER A 82 9.48 4.94 9.57
CA SER A 82 10.89 4.75 9.90
C SER A 82 11.34 3.31 9.62
N TYR A 83 12.16 3.13 8.58
CA TYR A 83 12.80 1.85 8.29
C TYR A 83 13.72 1.39 9.43
N GLU A 84 14.39 2.34 10.09
CA GLU A 84 15.25 2.04 11.24
C GLU A 84 14.45 1.41 12.39
N ASP A 85 13.26 1.91 12.68
CA ASP A 85 12.38 1.31 13.69
C ASP A 85 11.88 -0.07 13.29
N LEU A 86 11.62 -0.33 12.02
CA LEU A 86 11.28 -1.66 11.53
C LEU A 86 12.45 -2.65 11.74
N SER A 87 13.67 -2.22 11.43
CA SER A 87 14.89 -3.01 11.66
C SER A 87 15.18 -3.26 13.15
N ARG A 88 14.97 -2.23 13.99
CA ARG A 88 15.08 -2.36 15.46
C ARG A 88 14.02 -3.32 16.01
N ALA A 89 12.80 -3.27 15.48
CA ALA A 89 11.72 -4.17 15.85
C ALA A 89 12.08 -5.62 15.53
N GLU A 90 12.60 -5.88 14.34
CA GLU A 90 13.06 -7.20 13.91
C GLU A 90 14.18 -7.71 14.84
N THR A 91 15.23 -6.91 15.04
CA THR A 91 16.38 -7.28 15.87
C THR A 91 15.95 -7.63 17.30
N ALA A 92 15.13 -6.79 17.91
CA ALA A 92 14.63 -7.02 19.26
C ALA A 92 13.69 -8.24 19.32
N ALA A 93 12.83 -8.44 18.31
CA ALA A 93 11.95 -9.61 18.25
C ALA A 93 12.74 -10.92 18.10
N ARG A 94 13.78 -10.96 17.25
CA ARG A 94 14.70 -12.10 17.11
C ARG A 94 15.39 -12.42 18.42
N THR A 95 15.92 -11.41 19.11
CA THR A 95 16.57 -11.55 20.40
C THR A 95 15.61 -12.10 21.46
N SER A 96 14.41 -11.51 21.57
CA SER A 96 13.38 -11.98 22.49
C SER A 96 12.99 -13.43 22.26
N TYR A 97 12.72 -13.78 20.99
CA TYR A 97 12.32 -15.14 20.61
C TYR A 97 13.46 -16.14 20.73
N GLY A 98 14.71 -15.72 20.47
CA GLY A 98 15.93 -16.53 20.69
C GLY A 98 16.16 -16.84 22.17
N ASN A 99 16.01 -15.84 23.04
CA ASN A 99 16.19 -16.00 24.49
C ASN A 99 15.12 -16.90 25.13
N ARG A 100 13.90 -16.91 24.57
CA ARG A 100 12.79 -17.72 25.06
C ARG A 100 11.79 -18.03 23.95
N LYS A 101 11.72 -19.28 23.53
CA LYS A 101 10.75 -19.75 22.52
C LYS A 101 9.38 -20.10 23.13
N ALA A 102 9.41 -20.79 24.27
CA ALA A 102 8.17 -21.25 24.91
C ALA A 102 7.37 -20.07 25.48
N ARG A 103 6.06 -20.04 25.17
CA ARG A 103 5.13 -18.98 25.62
C ARG A 103 5.58 -17.56 25.23
N ASN A 104 6.15 -17.42 24.04
CA ASN A 104 6.62 -16.15 23.48
C ASN A 104 6.17 -15.95 22.02
N SER A 105 4.98 -16.47 21.69
CA SER A 105 4.36 -16.33 20.36
C SER A 105 4.18 -14.87 19.96
N GLY A 106 3.93 -13.97 20.92
CA GLY A 106 3.84 -12.53 20.67
C GLY A 106 5.10 -11.94 20.03
N ALA A 107 6.31 -12.28 20.55
CA ALA A 107 7.56 -11.82 19.95
C ALA A 107 7.79 -12.44 18.57
N ALA A 108 7.42 -13.71 18.37
CA ALA A 108 7.49 -14.35 17.06
C ALA A 108 6.54 -13.69 16.06
N MET A 109 5.34 -13.29 16.46
CA MET A 109 4.42 -12.55 15.60
C MET A 109 4.93 -11.14 15.27
N VAL A 110 5.55 -10.43 16.22
CA VAL A 110 6.22 -9.15 15.92
C VAL A 110 7.35 -9.35 14.93
N LEU A 111 8.15 -10.42 15.08
CA LEU A 111 9.19 -10.78 14.11
C LEU A 111 8.59 -10.99 12.71
N ALA A 112 7.56 -11.83 12.60
CA ALA A 112 6.91 -12.08 11.32
C ALA A 112 6.36 -10.80 10.67
N GLN A 113 5.72 -9.94 11.46
CA GLN A 113 5.17 -8.67 10.98
C GLN A 113 6.26 -7.65 10.61
N SER A 114 7.40 -7.64 11.32
CA SER A 114 8.54 -6.78 10.97
C SER A 114 9.20 -7.23 9.67
N LEU A 115 9.34 -8.53 9.48
CA LEU A 115 9.84 -9.15 8.24
C LEU A 115 8.91 -8.86 7.06
N LEU A 116 7.58 -9.00 7.25
CA LEU A 116 6.58 -8.63 6.22
C LEU A 116 6.71 -7.16 5.83
N ALA A 117 6.82 -6.26 6.81
CA ALA A 117 6.95 -4.83 6.57
C ALA A 117 8.23 -4.45 5.80
N GLN A 118 9.25 -5.30 5.84
CA GLN A 118 10.51 -5.19 5.11
C GLN A 118 10.54 -6.08 3.84
N HIS A 119 9.38 -6.61 3.41
CA HIS A 119 9.23 -7.48 2.23
C HIS A 119 10.05 -8.79 2.29
N GLN A 120 10.46 -9.24 3.47
CA GLN A 120 11.17 -10.50 3.69
C GLN A 120 10.17 -11.66 3.83
N TYR A 121 9.39 -11.89 2.75
CA TYR A 121 8.20 -12.76 2.78
C TYR A 121 8.49 -14.21 3.15
N LEU A 122 9.57 -14.82 2.65
CA LEU A 122 9.88 -16.23 2.92
C LEU A 122 10.17 -16.48 4.40
N GLU A 123 10.95 -15.60 5.01
CA GLU A 123 11.28 -15.77 6.43
C GLU A 123 10.06 -15.43 7.30
N SER A 124 9.32 -14.38 6.95
CA SER A 124 8.04 -14.07 7.60
C SER A 124 7.09 -15.27 7.57
N TYR A 125 6.98 -15.95 6.42
CA TYR A 125 6.15 -17.14 6.25
C TYR A 125 6.62 -18.29 7.15
N ALA A 126 7.91 -18.58 7.19
CA ALA A 126 8.47 -19.64 8.03
C ALA A 126 8.19 -19.40 9.53
N VAL A 127 8.39 -18.17 10.01
CA VAL A 127 8.07 -17.79 11.40
C VAL A 127 6.58 -17.91 11.68
N THR A 128 5.74 -17.40 10.77
CA THR A 128 4.28 -17.43 10.90
C THR A 128 3.75 -18.86 10.96
N CYS A 129 4.24 -19.77 10.09
CA CYS A 129 3.89 -21.19 10.13
C CYS A 129 4.23 -21.84 11.47
N SER A 130 5.42 -21.49 12.03
CA SER A 130 5.83 -22.01 13.34
C SER A 130 4.88 -21.56 14.46
N VAL A 131 4.41 -20.30 14.42
CA VAL A 131 3.43 -19.78 15.40
C VAL A 131 2.06 -20.40 15.21
N ALA A 132 1.57 -20.49 13.97
CA ALA A 132 0.27 -21.09 13.67
C ALA A 132 0.19 -22.59 14.05
N ALA A 133 1.33 -23.30 14.06
CA ALA A 133 1.41 -24.68 14.50
C ALA A 133 1.31 -24.85 16.02
N LEU A 134 1.62 -23.80 16.82
CA LEU A 134 1.51 -23.84 18.28
C LEU A 134 0.03 -23.83 18.74
N ASP A 135 -0.77 -23.04 18.05
CA ASP A 135 -2.23 -22.96 18.30
C ASP A 135 -2.96 -22.71 16.98
N SER A 136 -3.59 -23.77 16.46
CA SER A 136 -4.33 -23.71 15.21
C SER A 136 -5.67 -22.97 15.32
N THR A 137 -6.07 -22.52 16.50
CA THR A 137 -7.31 -21.77 16.73
C THR A 137 -7.07 -20.26 16.67
N GLU A 138 -5.83 -19.80 16.86
CA GLU A 138 -5.46 -18.39 16.79
C GLU A 138 -5.64 -17.84 15.37
N ILE A 139 -6.43 -16.77 15.24
CA ILE A 139 -6.84 -16.21 13.95
C ILE A 139 -5.72 -15.43 13.29
N GLU A 140 -5.00 -14.59 14.05
CA GLU A 140 -3.97 -13.68 13.49
C GLU A 140 -2.83 -14.43 12.78
N PRO A 141 -2.20 -15.48 13.35
CA PRO A 141 -1.17 -16.23 12.65
C PRO A 141 -1.69 -16.92 11.38
N ARG A 142 -2.93 -17.45 11.42
CA ARG A 142 -3.56 -18.08 10.26
C ARG A 142 -3.86 -17.08 9.15
N ALA A 143 -4.36 -15.90 9.50
CA ALA A 143 -4.65 -14.84 8.55
C ALA A 143 -3.36 -14.27 7.93
N LEU A 144 -2.30 -14.10 8.74
CA LEU A 144 -0.98 -13.67 8.25
C LEU A 144 -0.36 -14.74 7.33
N LYS A 145 -0.50 -16.03 7.66
CA LYS A 145 -0.05 -17.12 6.80
C LYS A 145 -0.71 -17.04 5.42
N ALA A 146 -2.04 -16.87 5.38
CA ALA A 146 -2.78 -16.74 4.12
C ALA A 146 -2.35 -15.52 3.30
N GLU A 147 -2.09 -14.37 3.93
CA GLU A 147 -1.53 -13.18 3.29
C GLU A 147 -0.16 -13.47 2.66
N LEU A 148 0.74 -14.10 3.42
CA LEU A 148 2.08 -14.43 2.95
C LEU A 148 2.08 -15.45 1.80
N GLU A 149 1.10 -16.35 1.77
CA GLU A 149 0.89 -17.26 0.63
C GLU A 149 0.51 -16.47 -0.64
N LEU A 150 -0.31 -15.40 -0.54
CA LEU A 150 -0.58 -14.50 -1.67
C LEU A 150 0.68 -13.76 -2.11
N GLU A 151 1.43 -13.17 -1.15
CA GLU A 151 2.65 -12.40 -1.46
C GLU A 151 3.77 -13.27 -2.07
N LEU A 152 3.75 -14.58 -1.82
CA LEU A 152 4.66 -15.55 -2.43
C LEU A 152 4.15 -16.15 -3.75
N GLY A 153 2.91 -15.82 -4.16
CA GLY A 153 2.26 -16.40 -5.34
C GLY A 153 1.83 -17.87 -5.16
N ARG A 154 1.70 -18.34 -3.92
CA ARG A 154 1.22 -19.70 -3.58
C ARG A 154 -0.30 -19.73 -3.54
N TYR A 155 -0.95 -19.46 -4.68
CA TYR A 155 -2.40 -19.21 -4.73
C TYR A 155 -3.26 -20.39 -4.33
N SER A 156 -2.83 -21.63 -4.62
CA SER A 156 -3.55 -22.83 -4.16
C SER A 156 -3.53 -22.98 -2.63
N ASP A 157 -2.39 -22.68 -2.00
CA ASP A 157 -2.25 -22.71 -0.54
C ASP A 157 -3.06 -21.59 0.09
N ALA A 158 -2.98 -20.37 -0.48
CA ALA A 158 -3.77 -19.22 -0.04
C ALA A 158 -5.28 -19.51 -0.10
N ALA A 159 -5.77 -20.11 -1.19
CA ALA A 159 -7.17 -20.49 -1.33
C ALA A 159 -7.60 -21.47 -0.22
N ALA A 160 -6.78 -22.48 0.08
CA ALA A 160 -7.05 -23.40 1.18
C ALA A 160 -7.06 -22.71 2.56
N SER A 161 -6.07 -21.82 2.78
CA SER A 161 -5.96 -21.03 4.00
C SER A 161 -7.16 -20.10 4.18
N PHE A 162 -7.56 -19.32 3.17
CA PHE A 162 -8.73 -18.43 3.23
C PHE A 162 -10.03 -19.20 3.37
N LYS A 163 -10.19 -20.34 2.70
CA LYS A 163 -11.34 -21.22 2.90
C LYS A 163 -11.46 -21.69 4.36
N SER A 164 -10.34 -21.97 5.03
CA SER A 164 -10.36 -22.34 6.46
C SER A 164 -10.73 -21.17 7.39
N LEU A 165 -10.66 -19.94 6.89
CA LEU A 165 -11.01 -18.69 7.60
C LEU A 165 -12.39 -18.12 7.19
N GLU A 166 -13.16 -18.85 6.37
CA GLU A 166 -14.44 -18.37 5.81
C GLU A 166 -15.41 -17.86 6.89
N ALA A 167 -15.53 -18.60 8.02
CA ALA A 167 -16.38 -18.21 9.13
C ALA A 167 -15.91 -16.93 9.85
N GLN A 168 -14.62 -16.57 9.73
CA GLN A 168 -13.99 -15.42 10.36
C GLN A 168 -13.72 -14.28 9.37
N LYS A 169 -14.10 -14.41 8.09
CA LYS A 169 -13.73 -13.47 7.03
C LYS A 169 -14.11 -12.00 7.29
N ARG A 170 -15.11 -11.74 8.14
CA ARG A 170 -15.52 -10.37 8.53
C ARG A 170 -14.79 -9.83 9.76
N GLN A 171 -13.94 -10.61 10.41
CA GLN A 171 -13.14 -10.12 11.53
C GLN A 171 -11.97 -9.29 11.01
N LEU A 172 -11.62 -8.21 11.71
CA LEU A 172 -10.58 -7.25 11.25
C LEU A 172 -9.24 -7.92 10.86
N PRO A 173 -8.72 -8.92 11.60
CA PRO A 173 -7.48 -9.57 11.20
C PRO A 173 -7.56 -10.31 9.84
N VAL A 174 -8.76 -10.68 9.40
CA VAL A 174 -8.98 -11.47 8.18
C VAL A 174 -9.49 -10.62 7.03
N ALA A 175 -10.39 -9.68 7.30
CA ALA A 175 -11.23 -9.04 6.30
C ALA A 175 -10.47 -8.38 5.14
N THR A 176 -9.44 -7.60 5.42
CA THR A 176 -8.66 -6.91 4.38
C THR A 176 -7.78 -7.86 3.58
N ARG A 177 -7.26 -8.91 4.23
CA ARG A 177 -6.48 -9.98 3.60
C ARG A 177 -7.38 -10.83 2.69
N TYR A 178 -8.58 -11.14 3.17
CA TYR A 178 -9.60 -11.87 2.40
C TYR A 178 -10.06 -11.05 1.18
N ALA A 179 -10.26 -9.73 1.34
CA ALA A 179 -10.57 -8.83 0.25
C ALA A 179 -9.45 -8.83 -0.81
N ARG A 180 -8.18 -8.87 -0.38
CA ARG A 180 -7.05 -8.96 -1.30
C ARG A 180 -7.04 -10.26 -2.11
N TRP A 181 -7.36 -11.39 -1.47
CA TRP A 181 -7.51 -12.67 -2.16
C TRP A 181 -8.64 -12.65 -3.20
N LEU A 182 -9.80 -12.08 -2.84
CA LEU A 182 -10.92 -11.90 -3.76
C LEU A 182 -10.52 -11.03 -4.97
N GLU A 183 -9.82 -9.92 -4.74
CA GLU A 183 -9.36 -9.02 -5.78
C GLU A 183 -8.38 -9.70 -6.76
N ILE A 184 -7.41 -10.47 -6.27
CA ILE A 184 -6.49 -11.23 -7.11
C ILE A 184 -7.24 -12.27 -7.97
N GLY A 185 -8.35 -12.81 -7.47
CA GLY A 185 -9.23 -13.71 -8.20
C GLY A 185 -10.26 -13.03 -9.10
N GLY A 186 -10.24 -11.70 -9.25
CA GLY A 186 -11.19 -10.94 -10.08
C GLY A 186 -12.58 -10.76 -9.46
N HIS A 187 -12.74 -11.00 -8.15
CA HIS A 187 -14.00 -10.83 -7.41
C HIS A 187 -14.10 -9.42 -6.80
N ASP A 188 -14.03 -8.39 -7.64
CA ASP A 188 -13.88 -6.99 -7.20
C ASP A 188 -15.07 -6.46 -6.41
N ILE A 189 -16.29 -6.92 -6.73
CA ILE A 189 -17.51 -6.50 -6.03
C ILE A 189 -17.46 -6.97 -4.59
N GLU A 190 -17.18 -8.26 -4.37
CA GLU A 190 -17.09 -8.86 -3.04
C GLU A 190 -15.88 -8.32 -2.26
N ALA A 191 -14.74 -8.08 -2.93
CA ALA A 191 -13.56 -7.44 -2.34
C ALA A 191 -13.90 -6.04 -1.81
N ARG A 192 -14.59 -5.23 -2.61
CA ARG A 192 -15.05 -3.91 -2.25
C ARG A 192 -15.99 -3.94 -1.03
N GLU A 193 -17.00 -4.79 -1.05
CA GLU A 193 -17.95 -4.93 0.07
C GLU A 193 -17.22 -5.32 1.36
N MET A 194 -16.25 -6.22 1.27
CA MET A 194 -15.44 -6.65 2.41
C MET A 194 -14.59 -5.51 2.97
N LEU A 195 -13.97 -4.68 2.12
CA LEU A 195 -13.19 -3.52 2.54
C LEU A 195 -14.06 -2.47 3.24
N PHE A 196 -15.25 -2.16 2.72
CA PHE A 196 -16.18 -1.22 3.36
C PHE A 196 -16.70 -1.76 4.70
N ALA A 197 -16.98 -3.04 4.79
CA ALA A 197 -17.39 -3.65 6.05
C ALA A 197 -16.27 -3.58 7.11
N ALA A 198 -15.01 -3.83 6.71
CA ALA A 198 -13.85 -3.72 7.58
C ALA A 198 -13.62 -2.26 8.03
N GLU A 199 -13.69 -1.29 7.11
CA GLU A 199 -13.61 0.15 7.41
C GLU A 199 -14.67 0.56 8.44
N SER A 200 -15.94 0.18 8.23
CA SER A 200 -17.04 0.48 9.15
C SER A 200 -16.83 -0.15 10.53
N LEU A 201 -16.32 -1.37 10.58
CA LEU A 201 -16.02 -2.04 11.85
C LEU A 201 -14.86 -1.38 12.59
N ALA A 202 -13.78 -1.05 11.89
CA ALA A 202 -12.61 -0.37 12.44
C ALA A 202 -12.94 1.02 12.99
N SER A 203 -13.80 1.78 12.30
CA SER A 203 -14.23 3.12 12.71
C SER A 203 -14.98 3.12 14.06
N LYS A 204 -15.55 1.99 14.47
CA LYS A 204 -16.25 1.81 15.75
C LYS A 204 -15.31 1.37 16.89
N GLN A 205 -14.04 1.09 16.60
CA GLN A 205 -13.08 0.62 17.59
C GLN A 205 -12.35 1.79 18.26
N PHE A 206 -12.94 2.39 19.29
CA PHE A 206 -12.39 3.57 19.98
C PHE A 206 -10.99 3.38 20.58
N ARG A 207 -10.61 2.12 20.91
CA ARG A 207 -9.28 1.79 21.47
C ARG A 207 -8.24 1.50 20.40
N MET A 208 -8.64 1.44 19.13
CA MET A 208 -7.71 1.24 18.03
C MET A 208 -6.92 2.54 17.80
N PRO A 209 -5.58 2.49 17.69
CA PRO A 209 -4.77 3.66 17.35
C PRO A 209 -5.27 4.35 16.08
N SER A 210 -5.14 5.67 16.03
CA SER A 210 -5.64 6.49 14.90
C SER A 210 -5.02 6.06 13.57
N GLU A 211 -3.74 5.75 13.57
CA GLU A 211 -2.99 5.26 12.39
C GLU A 211 -3.54 3.91 11.87
N GLN A 212 -3.96 3.01 12.76
CA GLN A 212 -4.58 1.76 12.32
C GLN A 212 -5.99 1.98 11.77
N ARG A 213 -6.78 2.89 12.37
CA ARG A 213 -8.09 3.28 11.81
C ARG A 213 -7.94 3.93 10.44
N ALA A 214 -6.99 4.85 10.30
CA ALA A 214 -6.67 5.52 9.03
C ALA A 214 -6.26 4.51 7.95
N TRP A 215 -5.56 3.44 8.32
CA TRP A 215 -5.17 2.38 7.39
C TRP A 215 -6.38 1.69 6.72
N PHE A 216 -7.50 1.49 7.43
CA PHE A 216 -8.70 0.93 6.79
C PHE A 216 -9.31 1.89 5.75
N HIS A 217 -9.32 3.19 6.03
CA HIS A 217 -9.72 4.20 5.05
C HIS A 217 -8.78 4.22 3.86
N LEU A 218 -7.46 4.12 4.10
CA LEU A 218 -6.44 4.02 3.07
C LEU A 218 -6.68 2.80 2.15
N ARG A 219 -7.02 1.63 2.71
CA ARG A 219 -7.29 0.42 1.91
C ARG A 219 -8.49 0.57 0.99
N VAL A 220 -9.56 1.22 1.46
CA VAL A 220 -10.73 1.54 0.63
C VAL A 220 -10.35 2.54 -0.47
N ALA A 221 -9.60 3.59 -0.12
CA ALA A 221 -9.18 4.62 -1.07
C ALA A 221 -8.25 4.06 -2.16
N ASP A 222 -7.27 3.24 -1.79
CA ASP A 222 -6.35 2.61 -2.74
C ASP A 222 -7.07 1.65 -3.70
N PHE A 223 -7.97 0.82 -3.15
CA PHE A 223 -8.80 -0.06 -3.98
C PHE A 223 -9.65 0.75 -4.97
N ALA A 224 -10.34 1.81 -4.51
CA ALA A 224 -11.16 2.66 -5.36
C ALA A 224 -10.33 3.36 -6.45
N LEU A 225 -9.13 3.84 -6.11
CA LEU A 225 -8.23 4.50 -7.07
C LEU A 225 -7.75 3.54 -8.15
N ARG A 226 -7.35 2.32 -7.80
CA ARG A 226 -6.91 1.32 -8.77
C ARG A 226 -8.02 0.91 -9.75
N HIS A 227 -9.27 0.97 -9.31
CA HIS A 227 -10.45 0.71 -10.14
C HIS A 227 -11.09 1.99 -10.73
N GLY A 228 -10.36 3.11 -10.84
CA GLY A 228 -10.83 4.35 -11.47
C GLY A 228 -11.97 5.07 -10.77
N ARG A 229 -12.34 4.67 -9.55
CA ARG A 229 -13.43 5.27 -8.77
C ARG A 229 -12.94 6.47 -7.96
N LEU A 230 -12.56 7.56 -8.68
CA LEU A 230 -11.86 8.71 -8.10
C LEU A 230 -12.65 9.44 -7.01
N ALA A 231 -13.97 9.52 -7.13
CA ALA A 231 -14.83 10.15 -6.12
C ALA A 231 -14.88 9.33 -4.83
N GLU A 232 -14.94 8.00 -4.95
CA GLU A 232 -14.91 7.06 -3.82
C GLU A 232 -13.54 7.10 -3.12
N ALA A 233 -12.45 7.13 -3.89
CA ALA A 233 -11.09 7.28 -3.37
C ALA A 233 -10.93 8.60 -2.59
N ALA A 234 -11.38 9.73 -3.14
CA ALA A 234 -11.35 11.03 -2.46
C ALA A 234 -12.16 11.03 -1.16
N SER A 235 -13.35 10.42 -1.17
CA SER A 235 -14.19 10.33 0.01
C SER A 235 -13.54 9.49 1.11
N ALA A 236 -12.94 8.36 0.77
CA ALA A 236 -12.22 7.51 1.73
C ALA A 236 -10.96 8.20 2.28
N LEU A 237 -10.18 8.89 1.43
CA LEU A 237 -9.05 9.72 1.87
C LEU A 237 -9.50 10.81 2.85
N SER A 238 -10.62 11.50 2.57
CA SER A 238 -11.15 12.53 3.49
C SER A 238 -11.46 11.95 4.87
N ARG A 239 -12.09 10.78 4.93
CA ARG A 239 -12.34 10.08 6.22
C ARG A 239 -11.03 9.67 6.91
N GLY A 240 -10.03 9.24 6.14
CA GLY A 240 -8.70 8.96 6.67
C GLY A 240 -8.04 10.18 7.29
N TYR A 241 -8.09 11.33 6.62
CA TYR A 241 -7.57 12.61 7.13
C TYR A 241 -8.32 13.12 8.38
N ASP A 242 -9.60 12.81 8.52
CA ASP A 242 -10.35 13.15 9.73
C ASP A 242 -9.88 12.38 10.98
N VAL A 243 -9.14 11.27 10.77
CA VAL A 243 -8.58 10.40 11.82
C VAL A 243 -7.08 10.61 12.00
N ALA A 244 -6.33 10.80 10.92
CA ALA A 244 -4.87 10.96 10.92
C ALA A 244 -4.45 11.93 9.80
N PRO A 245 -4.58 13.26 10.02
CA PRO A 245 -4.39 14.27 8.98
C PRO A 245 -2.96 14.38 8.46
N ASP A 246 -1.99 13.94 9.23
CA ASP A 246 -0.56 13.96 8.93
C ASP A 246 0.00 12.57 8.56
N ASP A 247 -0.84 11.59 8.27
CA ASP A 247 -0.38 10.25 7.87
C ASP A 247 0.22 10.29 6.46
N TYR A 248 1.52 10.02 6.37
CA TYR A 248 2.28 10.05 5.11
C TYR A 248 1.69 9.12 4.02
N ARG A 249 1.07 8.00 4.41
CA ARG A 249 0.46 7.04 3.48
C ARG A 249 -0.77 7.62 2.79
N LEU A 250 -1.57 8.40 3.53
CA LEU A 250 -2.71 9.13 2.96
C LEU A 250 -2.23 10.23 2.02
N GLN A 251 -1.14 10.93 2.39
CA GLN A 251 -0.55 11.97 1.55
C GLN A 251 0.04 11.37 0.25
N ALA A 252 0.73 10.24 0.34
CA ALA A 252 1.23 9.51 -0.83
C ALA A 252 0.09 9.06 -1.76
N LEU A 253 -1.02 8.55 -1.19
CA LEU A 253 -2.18 8.17 -1.99
C LEU A 253 -2.92 9.38 -2.57
N GLN A 254 -2.93 10.53 -1.86
CA GLN A 254 -3.45 11.79 -2.40
C GLN A 254 -2.66 12.22 -3.64
N ALA A 255 -1.33 12.14 -3.62
CA ALA A 255 -0.52 12.45 -4.79
C ALA A 255 -0.90 11.56 -6.00
N ARG A 256 -1.15 10.28 -5.78
CA ARG A 256 -1.63 9.36 -6.84
C ARG A 256 -3.04 9.73 -7.34
N LEU A 257 -3.94 10.14 -6.45
CA LEU A 257 -5.27 10.60 -6.83
C LEU A 257 -5.21 11.91 -7.62
N ASP A 258 -4.33 12.84 -7.24
CA ASP A 258 -4.12 14.10 -7.95
C ASP A 258 -3.53 13.83 -9.35
N ALA A 259 -2.57 12.92 -9.49
CA ALA A 259 -2.08 12.46 -10.79
C ALA A 259 -3.19 11.85 -11.66
N ALA A 260 -4.08 11.05 -11.07
CA ALA A 260 -5.23 10.48 -11.78
C ALA A 260 -6.24 11.55 -12.25
N ARG A 261 -6.17 12.77 -11.72
CA ARG A 261 -6.98 13.93 -12.08
C ARG A 261 -6.24 14.98 -12.91
N ASP A 262 -5.01 14.72 -13.31
CA ASP A 262 -4.10 15.67 -13.97
C ASP A 262 -3.77 16.94 -13.13
N ASP A 263 -4.00 16.90 -11.80
CA ASP A 263 -3.56 17.96 -10.89
C ASP A 263 -2.07 17.78 -10.52
N TRP A 264 -1.19 18.06 -11.47
CA TRP A 264 0.25 17.93 -11.28
C TRP A 264 0.81 18.86 -10.18
N PRO A 265 0.32 20.10 -10.03
CA PRO A 265 0.64 20.90 -8.83
C PRO A 265 0.18 20.23 -7.53
N GLY A 266 -0.96 19.55 -7.53
CA GLY A 266 -1.45 18.74 -6.41
C GLY A 266 -0.50 17.61 -6.06
N VAL A 267 0.00 16.89 -7.07
CA VAL A 267 1.01 15.84 -6.90
C VAL A 267 2.23 16.36 -6.13
N LEU A 268 2.78 17.52 -6.54
CA LEU A 268 3.94 18.11 -5.85
C LEU A 268 3.62 18.58 -4.43
N ARG A 269 2.40 19.12 -4.19
CA ARG A 269 1.98 19.51 -2.83
C ARG A 269 1.88 18.31 -1.89
N ALA A 270 1.15 17.28 -2.27
CA ALA A 270 0.97 16.08 -1.47
C ALA A 270 2.28 15.28 -1.35
N GLY A 271 3.04 15.21 -2.44
CA GLY A 271 4.36 14.57 -2.46
C GLY A 271 5.35 15.23 -1.50
N ASN A 272 5.43 16.57 -1.46
CA ASN A 272 6.29 17.29 -0.53
C ASN A 272 5.92 17.02 0.94
N GLN A 273 4.63 16.87 1.25
CA GLN A 273 4.18 16.47 2.60
C GLN A 273 4.63 15.04 2.94
N THR A 274 4.58 14.14 1.96
CA THR A 274 5.04 12.75 2.13
C THR A 274 6.54 12.69 2.38
N ILE A 275 7.35 13.31 1.50
CA ILE A 275 8.82 13.21 1.57
C ILE A 275 9.42 13.97 2.74
N ALA A 276 8.70 14.91 3.33
CA ALA A 276 9.09 15.54 4.59
C ALA A 276 9.10 14.56 5.78
N GLN A 277 8.40 13.43 5.67
CA GLN A 277 8.33 12.38 6.69
C GLN A 277 9.08 11.12 6.24
N VAL A 278 8.85 10.67 5.01
CA VAL A 278 9.39 9.41 4.46
C VAL A 278 9.77 9.60 3.01
N LEU A 279 11.00 9.25 2.65
CA LEU A 279 11.42 9.20 1.25
C LEU A 279 10.79 7.98 0.55
N ASP A 280 9.49 8.09 0.25
CA ASP A 280 8.73 7.04 -0.42
C ASP A 280 9.10 6.97 -1.92
N PRO A 281 9.66 5.86 -2.41
CA PRO A 281 10.10 5.74 -3.80
C PRO A 281 8.99 5.95 -4.83
N ALA A 282 7.76 5.48 -4.55
CA ALA A 282 6.63 5.65 -5.45
C ALA A 282 6.23 7.13 -5.59
N THR A 283 6.18 7.84 -4.48
CA THR A 283 5.88 9.28 -4.46
C THR A 283 6.98 10.07 -5.16
N LEU A 284 8.25 9.76 -4.90
CA LEU A 284 9.39 10.43 -5.55
C LEU A 284 9.39 10.26 -7.07
N GLY A 285 9.10 9.05 -7.57
CA GLY A 285 8.95 8.79 -9.00
C GLY A 285 7.81 9.60 -9.61
N LEU A 286 6.66 9.65 -8.95
CA LEU A 286 5.52 10.43 -9.39
C LEU A 286 5.78 11.95 -9.37
N MET A 287 6.54 12.45 -8.38
CA MET A 287 6.98 13.85 -8.32
C MET A 287 7.97 14.19 -9.45
N ALA A 288 8.84 13.24 -9.83
CA ALA A 288 9.73 13.42 -10.97
C ALA A 288 8.93 13.59 -12.27
N ASP A 289 7.89 12.76 -12.46
CA ASP A 289 6.97 12.88 -13.59
C ASP A 289 6.22 14.22 -13.58
N ALA A 290 5.68 14.62 -12.43
CA ALA A 290 4.96 15.87 -12.28
C ALA A 290 5.83 17.10 -12.58
N ALA A 291 7.09 17.10 -12.13
CA ALA A 291 8.06 18.16 -12.41
C ALA A 291 8.38 18.21 -13.91
N ALA A 292 8.61 17.06 -14.55
CA ALA A 292 8.88 16.99 -16.00
C ALA A 292 7.71 17.53 -16.82
N ILE A 293 6.47 17.17 -16.49
CA ILE A 293 5.25 17.65 -17.16
C ILE A 293 5.10 19.18 -17.01
N GLN A 294 5.53 19.75 -15.89
CA GLN A 294 5.51 21.19 -15.66
C GLN A 294 6.73 21.94 -16.24
N GLY A 295 7.62 21.24 -16.94
CA GLY A 295 8.81 21.81 -17.59
C GLY A 295 10.00 22.00 -16.65
N ASP A 296 9.93 21.51 -15.39
CA ASP A 296 11.06 21.55 -14.44
C ASP A 296 11.93 20.29 -14.57
N SER A 297 12.81 20.28 -15.57
CA SER A 297 13.74 19.19 -15.82
C SER A 297 14.75 18.98 -14.68
N ALA A 298 15.15 20.06 -14.00
CA ALA A 298 16.10 20.00 -12.89
C ALA A 298 15.46 19.33 -11.66
N GLY A 299 14.24 19.76 -11.30
CA GLY A 299 13.44 19.14 -10.24
C GLY A 299 13.14 17.68 -10.52
N SER A 300 12.73 17.34 -11.75
CA SER A 300 12.49 15.96 -12.18
C SER A 300 13.73 15.08 -11.94
N ALA A 301 14.90 15.51 -12.43
CA ALA A 301 16.15 14.79 -12.24
C ALA A 301 16.54 14.67 -10.74
N GLN A 302 16.23 15.68 -9.93
CA GLN A 302 16.50 15.63 -8.49
C GLN A 302 15.63 14.61 -7.78
N TYR A 303 14.31 14.59 -8.03
CA TYR A 303 13.40 13.60 -7.44
C TYR A 303 13.77 12.17 -7.85
N ALA A 304 14.09 11.95 -9.13
CA ALA A 304 14.53 10.65 -9.62
C ALA A 304 15.81 10.16 -8.92
N ARG A 305 16.82 11.04 -8.75
CA ARG A 305 18.04 10.69 -8.00
C ARG A 305 17.75 10.39 -6.54
N THR A 306 16.89 11.19 -5.88
CA THR A 306 16.51 10.97 -4.48
C THR A 306 15.80 9.63 -4.31
N MET A 307 14.93 9.24 -5.26
CA MET A 307 14.28 7.93 -5.28
C MET A 307 15.31 6.79 -5.31
N LEU A 308 16.31 6.87 -6.19
CA LEU A 308 17.34 5.84 -6.29
C LEU A 308 18.19 5.73 -5.02
N VAL A 309 18.52 6.86 -4.38
CA VAL A 309 19.22 6.89 -3.08
C VAL A 309 18.34 6.26 -1.99
N ALA A 310 17.06 6.59 -1.93
CA ALA A 310 16.14 6.01 -0.96
C ALA A 310 16.02 4.49 -1.10
N VAL A 311 15.95 3.98 -2.33
CA VAL A 311 15.93 2.53 -2.62
C VAL A 311 17.24 1.85 -2.23
N ALA A 312 18.38 2.47 -2.53
CA ALA A 312 19.69 1.92 -2.19
C ALA A 312 19.94 1.83 -0.69
N ALA A 313 19.30 2.70 0.10
CA ALA A 313 19.39 2.70 1.56
C ALA A 313 18.54 1.62 2.25
N GLN A 314 17.66 0.94 1.52
CA GLN A 314 16.76 -0.08 2.06
C GLN A 314 17.20 -1.47 1.57
N PRO A 315 17.83 -2.30 2.41
CA PRO A 315 18.12 -3.69 2.05
C PRO A 315 16.81 -4.47 1.95
N GLY A 316 16.66 -5.25 0.90
CA GLY A 316 15.47 -6.06 0.69
C GLY A 316 15.20 -6.35 -0.79
N PRO A 317 14.04 -6.92 -1.12
CA PRO A 317 13.66 -7.17 -2.50
C PRO A 317 13.56 -5.85 -3.29
N TYR A 318 13.69 -5.97 -4.59
CA TYR A 318 13.73 -4.81 -5.48
C TYR A 318 12.43 -4.01 -5.45
N HIS A 319 12.53 -2.72 -5.19
CA HIS A 319 11.35 -1.85 -5.07
C HIS A 319 10.60 -1.72 -6.40
N ARG A 320 9.40 -2.29 -6.47
CA ARG A 320 8.57 -2.31 -7.68
C ARG A 320 8.35 -0.92 -8.28
N ALA A 321 8.06 0.10 -7.46
CA ALA A 321 7.83 1.45 -7.96
C ALA A 321 9.05 2.05 -8.66
N ALA A 322 10.23 1.89 -8.08
CA ALA A 322 11.48 2.36 -8.70
C ALA A 322 11.83 1.56 -9.95
N ALA A 323 11.58 0.24 -9.95
CA ALA A 323 11.76 -0.60 -11.10
C ALA A 323 10.87 -0.17 -12.28
N LEU A 324 9.58 0.05 -12.04
CA LEU A 324 8.65 0.56 -13.06
C LEU A 324 9.10 1.91 -13.58
N TYR A 325 9.47 2.85 -12.70
CA TYR A 325 9.98 4.15 -13.12
C TYR A 325 11.20 4.01 -14.06
N LEU A 326 12.19 3.18 -13.71
CA LEU A 326 13.37 2.95 -14.56
C LEU A 326 13.01 2.31 -15.89
N LEU A 327 12.07 1.36 -15.92
CA LEU A 327 11.59 0.72 -17.14
C LEU A 327 10.88 1.73 -18.06
N ASP A 328 10.07 2.62 -17.50
CA ASP A 328 9.30 3.60 -18.25
C ASP A 328 10.17 4.76 -18.77
N HIS A 329 11.22 5.13 -18.03
CA HIS A 329 12.12 6.26 -18.35
C HIS A 329 13.48 5.82 -18.91
N HIS A 330 13.59 4.60 -19.48
CA HIS A 330 14.81 4.09 -20.12
C HIS A 330 16.05 4.15 -19.22
N GLY A 331 15.89 3.78 -17.94
CA GLY A 331 17.01 3.63 -17.02
C GLY A 331 17.88 2.40 -17.37
N ASP A 332 18.58 1.84 -16.38
CA ASP A 332 19.39 0.62 -16.57
C ASP A 332 18.49 -0.61 -16.73
N LEU A 333 17.94 -0.79 -17.94
CA LEU A 333 17.02 -1.87 -18.27
C LEU A 333 17.60 -3.27 -17.99
N PRO A 334 18.88 -3.59 -18.35
CA PRO A 334 19.47 -4.89 -18.04
C PRO A 334 19.57 -5.16 -16.55
N GLU A 335 19.94 -4.17 -15.73
CA GLU A 335 20.04 -4.35 -14.29
C GLU A 335 18.65 -4.53 -13.65
N VAL A 336 17.63 -3.78 -14.11
CA VAL A 336 16.25 -3.99 -13.68
C VAL A 336 15.81 -5.42 -14.00
N LEU A 337 16.04 -5.92 -15.21
CA LEU A 337 15.69 -7.28 -15.59
C LEU A 337 16.40 -8.31 -14.69
N ARG A 338 17.69 -8.17 -14.49
CA ARG A 338 18.47 -9.09 -13.64
C ARG A 338 17.93 -9.16 -12.21
N ARG A 339 17.53 -8.03 -11.65
CA ARG A 339 16.95 -7.96 -10.28
C ARG A 339 15.56 -8.56 -10.22
N THR A 340 14.71 -8.25 -11.19
CA THR A 340 13.35 -8.82 -11.26
C THR A 340 13.36 -10.32 -11.48
N GLU A 341 14.29 -10.86 -12.28
CA GLU A 341 14.50 -12.29 -12.42
C GLU A 341 14.95 -12.96 -11.10
N ALA A 342 15.81 -12.29 -10.34
CA ALA A 342 16.24 -12.79 -9.03
C ALA A 342 15.07 -12.80 -8.02
N ASP A 343 14.24 -11.75 -8.00
CA ASP A 343 13.06 -11.67 -7.14
C ASP A 343 12.00 -12.72 -7.50
N ALA A 344 11.77 -12.97 -8.79
CA ALA A 344 10.82 -13.95 -9.29
C ALA A 344 11.19 -15.42 -8.96
N ARG A 345 12.44 -15.70 -8.54
CA ARG A 345 12.82 -17.02 -8.01
C ARG A 345 12.25 -17.27 -6.61
N VAL A 346 11.96 -16.22 -5.89
CA VAL A 346 11.50 -16.24 -4.49
C VAL A 346 10.00 -16.03 -4.40
N ARG A 347 9.46 -15.06 -5.15
CA ARG A 347 8.05 -14.70 -5.14
C ARG A 347 7.49 -14.65 -6.57
N GLN A 348 6.34 -15.26 -6.75
CA GLN A 348 5.68 -15.37 -8.05
C GLN A 348 4.25 -14.84 -8.00
N ASP A 349 4.03 -13.82 -7.17
CA ASP A 349 2.75 -13.12 -7.11
C ASP A 349 2.49 -12.30 -8.39
N VAL A 350 1.22 -11.93 -8.60
CA VAL A 350 0.79 -11.24 -9.83
C VAL A 350 1.59 -9.96 -10.11
N TYR A 351 1.96 -9.19 -9.08
CA TYR A 351 2.70 -7.93 -9.26
C TYR A 351 4.19 -8.15 -9.49
N GLY A 352 4.78 -9.18 -8.88
CA GLY A 352 6.17 -9.59 -9.14
C GLY A 352 6.34 -10.14 -10.55
N LEU A 353 5.40 -10.99 -10.98
CA LEU A 353 5.41 -11.53 -12.34
C LEU A 353 5.08 -10.48 -13.40
N GLU A 354 4.16 -9.56 -13.12
CA GLU A 354 3.88 -8.44 -14.02
C GLU A 354 5.10 -7.55 -14.22
N LEU A 355 5.82 -7.21 -13.15
CA LEU A 355 7.06 -6.45 -13.22
C LEU A 355 8.13 -7.20 -14.03
N LEU A 356 8.27 -8.51 -13.85
CA LEU A 356 9.19 -9.34 -14.66
C LEU A 356 8.79 -9.31 -16.14
N ALA A 357 7.52 -9.50 -16.46
CA ALA A 357 7.03 -9.45 -17.84
C ALA A 357 7.31 -8.10 -18.49
N TRP A 358 7.08 -7.01 -17.77
CA TRP A 358 7.38 -5.66 -18.24
C TRP A 358 8.88 -5.46 -18.45
N ALA A 359 9.73 -5.90 -17.51
CA ALA A 359 11.19 -5.85 -17.66
C ALA A 359 11.70 -6.68 -18.85
N GLN A 360 11.17 -7.87 -19.06
CA GLN A 360 11.48 -8.71 -20.22
C GLN A 360 11.10 -7.99 -21.53
N TYR A 361 9.90 -7.44 -21.61
CA TYR A 361 9.43 -6.67 -22.77
C TYR A 361 10.34 -5.49 -23.08
N ARG A 362 10.65 -4.66 -22.06
CA ARG A 362 11.49 -3.48 -22.23
C ARG A 362 12.96 -3.82 -22.60
N ASN A 363 13.38 -5.05 -22.36
CA ASN A 363 14.68 -5.60 -22.81
C ASN A 363 14.58 -6.37 -24.12
N GLY A 364 13.46 -6.32 -24.86
CA GLY A 364 13.28 -6.97 -26.15
C GLY A 364 12.99 -8.47 -26.09
N GLN A 365 12.79 -9.05 -24.92
CA GLN A 365 12.49 -10.48 -24.72
C GLN A 365 10.97 -10.74 -24.83
N VAL A 366 10.35 -10.35 -25.96
CA VAL A 366 8.90 -10.34 -26.15
C VAL A 366 8.24 -11.69 -25.89
N ALA A 367 8.83 -12.79 -26.41
CA ALA A 367 8.28 -14.13 -26.23
C ALA A 367 8.26 -14.57 -24.74
N ALA A 368 9.33 -14.26 -23.99
CA ALA A 368 9.39 -14.54 -22.55
C ALA A 368 8.39 -13.67 -21.78
N ALA A 369 8.31 -12.38 -22.14
CA ALA A 369 7.32 -11.46 -21.55
C ALA A 369 5.89 -11.97 -21.73
N MET A 370 5.56 -12.49 -22.93
CA MET A 370 4.25 -13.05 -23.22
C MET A 370 3.93 -14.26 -22.33
N GLN A 371 4.86 -15.20 -22.20
CA GLN A 371 4.69 -16.36 -21.31
C GLN A 371 4.50 -15.93 -19.84
N THR A 372 5.24 -14.93 -19.40
CA THR A 372 5.18 -14.45 -18.02
C THR A 372 3.86 -13.74 -17.74
N ILE A 373 3.41 -12.86 -18.64
CA ILE A 373 2.16 -12.11 -18.44
C ILE A 373 0.92 -13.01 -18.57
N ASP A 374 0.98 -14.08 -19.35
CA ASP A 374 -0.10 -15.07 -19.44
C ASP A 374 -0.37 -15.76 -18.11
N ARG A 375 0.70 -16.02 -17.33
CA ARG A 375 0.56 -16.58 -15.97
C ARG A 375 -0.13 -15.59 -15.03
N VAL A 376 0.13 -14.30 -15.19
CA VAL A 376 -0.56 -13.25 -14.41
C VAL A 376 -2.04 -13.20 -14.74
N LEU A 377 -2.37 -13.13 -16.03
CA LEU A 377 -3.76 -13.04 -16.50
C LEU A 377 -4.58 -14.30 -16.16
N ALA A 378 -3.94 -15.46 -16.06
CA ALA A 378 -4.59 -16.72 -15.69
C ALA A 378 -5.12 -16.74 -14.25
N THR A 379 -4.71 -15.81 -13.37
CA THR A 379 -5.28 -15.68 -12.02
C THR A 379 -6.68 -15.09 -12.01
N GLY A 380 -7.08 -14.40 -13.08
CA GLY A 380 -8.34 -13.66 -13.18
C GLY A 380 -8.29 -12.24 -12.62
N VAL A 381 -7.12 -11.75 -12.22
CA VAL A 381 -6.97 -10.38 -11.69
C VAL A 381 -7.46 -9.32 -12.68
N ASN A 382 -8.23 -8.37 -12.18
CA ASN A 382 -8.67 -7.18 -12.91
C ASN A 382 -7.86 -5.97 -12.41
N ASP A 383 -6.80 -5.63 -13.15
CA ASP A 383 -5.95 -4.48 -12.83
C ASP A 383 -5.56 -3.79 -14.13
N ALA A 384 -5.97 -2.53 -14.28
CA ALA A 384 -5.80 -1.78 -15.51
C ALA A 384 -4.33 -1.61 -15.93
N GLN A 385 -3.38 -1.56 -14.97
CA GLN A 385 -1.95 -1.48 -15.28
C GLN A 385 -1.43 -2.81 -15.83
N ILE A 386 -1.84 -3.92 -15.23
CA ILE A 386 -1.50 -5.27 -15.71
C ILE A 386 -2.04 -5.47 -17.13
N GLU A 387 -3.29 -5.09 -17.38
CA GLU A 387 -3.95 -5.19 -18.68
C GLU A 387 -3.30 -4.29 -19.73
N PHE A 388 -2.91 -3.08 -19.33
CA PHE A 388 -2.16 -2.17 -20.18
C PHE A 388 -0.80 -2.77 -20.58
N HIS A 389 0.01 -3.22 -19.63
CA HIS A 389 1.30 -3.87 -19.93
C HIS A 389 1.11 -5.13 -20.80
N ALA A 390 0.10 -5.94 -20.50
CA ALA A 390 -0.23 -7.10 -21.31
C ALA A 390 -0.62 -6.72 -22.75
N SER A 391 -1.31 -5.58 -22.93
CA SER A 391 -1.67 -5.08 -24.27
C SER A 391 -0.44 -4.70 -25.09
N GLU A 392 0.54 -4.04 -24.47
CA GLU A 392 1.79 -3.65 -25.12
C GLU A 392 2.60 -4.87 -25.51
N ILE A 393 2.73 -5.85 -24.60
CA ILE A 393 3.44 -7.11 -24.85
C ILE A 393 2.76 -7.90 -25.99
N ALA A 394 1.42 -7.98 -25.99
CA ALA A 394 0.68 -8.68 -27.04
C ALA A 394 0.86 -8.00 -28.41
N SER A 395 0.81 -6.65 -28.45
CA SER A 395 1.06 -5.88 -29.67
C SER A 395 2.45 -6.13 -30.24
N ALA A 396 3.47 -6.11 -29.38
CA ALA A 396 4.86 -6.40 -29.78
C ALA A 396 5.05 -7.84 -30.25
N ASN A 397 4.25 -8.78 -29.72
CA ASN A 397 4.24 -10.18 -30.15
C ASN A 397 3.45 -10.42 -31.46
N GLY A 398 2.84 -9.36 -32.04
CA GLY A 398 2.05 -9.44 -33.27
C GLY A 398 0.58 -9.82 -33.06
N ASP A 399 0.10 -10.02 -31.83
CA ASP A 399 -1.30 -10.34 -31.51
C ASP A 399 -2.11 -9.05 -31.31
N ASN A 400 -2.36 -8.34 -32.39
CA ASN A 400 -3.04 -7.05 -32.37
C ASN A 400 -4.51 -7.16 -31.90
N ALA A 401 -5.16 -8.29 -32.14
CA ALA A 401 -6.54 -8.51 -31.70
C ALA A 401 -6.63 -8.59 -30.17
N ARG A 402 -5.73 -9.39 -29.57
CA ARG A 402 -5.61 -9.50 -28.12
C ARG A 402 -5.18 -8.18 -27.49
N ALA A 403 -4.20 -7.50 -28.09
CA ALA A 403 -3.74 -6.18 -27.64
C ALA A 403 -4.91 -5.17 -27.56
N ALA A 404 -5.73 -5.08 -28.61
CA ALA A 404 -6.90 -4.20 -28.63
C ALA A 404 -7.92 -4.55 -27.53
N THR A 405 -8.18 -5.84 -27.31
CA THR A 405 -9.09 -6.32 -26.26
C THR A 405 -8.60 -5.95 -24.88
N LEU A 406 -7.33 -6.22 -24.57
CA LEU A 406 -6.70 -5.91 -23.28
C LEU A 406 -6.67 -4.39 -23.01
N ARG A 407 -6.34 -3.60 -24.04
CA ARG A 407 -6.34 -2.13 -23.92
C ARG A 407 -7.74 -1.57 -23.69
N SER A 408 -8.76 -2.13 -24.34
CA SER A 408 -10.16 -1.77 -24.09
C SER A 408 -10.58 -2.11 -22.67
N LYS A 409 -10.16 -3.26 -22.16
CA LYS A 409 -10.44 -3.69 -20.78
C LYS A 409 -9.75 -2.76 -19.77
N ALA A 410 -8.46 -2.45 -19.95
CA ALA A 410 -7.74 -1.50 -19.10
C ALA A 410 -8.43 -0.14 -18.99
N ARG A 411 -8.93 0.39 -20.13
CA ARG A 411 -9.70 1.64 -20.16
C ARG A 411 -11.05 1.52 -19.45
N SER A 412 -11.71 0.37 -19.56
CA SER A 412 -12.98 0.11 -18.86
C SER A 412 -12.78 0.05 -17.36
N ASP A 413 -11.70 -0.60 -16.91
CA ASP A 413 -11.42 -0.82 -15.49
C ASP A 413 -10.87 0.45 -14.83
N ASN A 414 -10.01 1.21 -15.52
CA ASN A 414 -9.52 2.50 -15.03
C ASN A 414 -9.11 3.45 -16.15
N ALA A 415 -10.07 4.24 -16.67
CA ALA A 415 -9.79 5.26 -17.69
C ALA A 415 -8.85 6.38 -17.21
N SER A 416 -8.68 6.55 -15.89
CA SER A 416 -7.80 7.56 -15.30
C SER A 416 -6.35 7.09 -15.11
N LEU A 417 -6.01 5.88 -15.53
CA LEU A 417 -4.64 5.38 -15.47
C LEU A 417 -3.71 6.28 -16.30
N VAL A 418 -2.71 6.86 -15.65
CA VAL A 418 -1.78 7.84 -16.27
C VAL A 418 -1.13 7.28 -17.53
N ALA A 419 -0.72 6.02 -17.53
CA ALA A 419 -0.08 5.37 -18.68
C ALA A 419 -0.99 5.36 -19.91
N LEU A 420 -2.28 5.07 -19.76
CA LEU A 420 -3.26 5.09 -20.86
C LEU A 420 -3.49 6.49 -21.44
N ARG A 421 -3.36 7.54 -20.62
CA ARG A 421 -3.59 8.93 -21.05
C ARG A 421 -2.37 9.50 -21.77
N ARG A 422 -1.16 9.17 -21.34
CA ARG A 422 0.09 9.60 -22.02
C ARG A 422 0.15 9.13 -23.48
N GLU A 423 -0.41 7.97 -23.80
CA GLU A 423 -0.50 7.49 -25.19
C GLU A 423 -1.53 8.24 -26.04
N SER A 424 -2.54 8.81 -25.42
CA SER A 424 -3.62 9.52 -26.14
C SER A 424 -3.22 10.96 -26.53
N GLY A 425 -2.01 11.42 -26.18
CA GLY A 425 -1.50 12.74 -26.54
C GLY A 425 -2.19 13.89 -25.81
N HIS A 426 -2.76 13.63 -24.67
CA HIS A 426 -3.41 14.64 -23.82
C HIS A 426 -2.58 14.92 -22.57
#